data_0586499753d7f27c2e41ffe7fef6614a
#
_entry.id   0586499753d7f27c2e41ffe7fef6614a
#
_cell.length_a   1.000
_cell.length_b   1.000
_cell.length_c   1.000
_cell.angle_alpha   90.00
_cell.angle_beta   90.00
_cell.angle_gamma   90.00
#
_symmetry.space_group_name_H-M   'P 1'
#
loop_
_entity.id
_entity.type
_entity.pdbx_description
1 polymer ?
#
loop_
_entity_poly.entity_id
_entity_poly.type
_entity_poly.pdbx_seq_one_letter_code
_entity_poly.pdbx_strand_id
1 'polypeptide(L)'
;MLYNLSIFVITECKDTHFQINTEIFLLFFCKKYNMRLSTLHFFVTLRYINIRCMKIAIGIDVGISTTKIVGIKDGKIVKPLRIKATDPVTSLYGAFGKYLYDNKIELYDVDKVMITGVGSAYIDKPVYGLPTEKAEEFLADGLGARFESHLERMIVVSMGTGTSIVQCDGDKINHIGGIGIGGGTLNGLSRLLLNTDDIKQISAMAMKGDISKINLQIGDISVHPLPGLPMDATASLFANAQGHASREDIALGLICLVLQSIGSATILSSLNSGIKDFVLIGNLTLLPQCKRLFPMMEKLYGVNFVIPKYSEFCTAIGAALQSGVDV
;
A
#
# COMPACT_ATOMS: atom_id res chain seq x y z
N MET A 1 -32.82 -26.50 32.98
CA MET A 1 -33.23 -25.09 32.88
C MET A 1 -31.98 -24.25 32.99
N LEU A 2 -31.36 -24.00 31.83
CA LEU A 2 -30.09 -23.23 31.74
C LEU A 2 -30.47 -21.76 31.61
N TYR A 3 -30.27 -20.99 32.67
CA TYR A 3 -30.43 -19.55 32.63
C TYR A 3 -29.19 -18.92 31.91
N ASN A 4 -29.46 -18.22 30.81
CA ASN A 4 -28.50 -17.34 30.19
C ASN A 4 -28.15 -16.19 31.14
N LEU A 5 -26.99 -16.28 31.81
CA LEU A 5 -26.45 -15.20 32.61
C LEU A 5 -25.60 -14.33 31.71
N SER A 6 -26.20 -13.30 31.13
CA SER A 6 -25.44 -12.22 30.49
C SER A 6 -24.86 -11.31 31.57
N ILE A 7 -23.61 -11.48 31.93
CA ILE A 7 -22.92 -10.59 32.84
C ILE A 7 -22.40 -9.41 32.00
N PHE A 8 -23.08 -8.27 32.09
CA PHE A 8 -22.52 -7.00 31.62
C PHE A 8 -21.41 -6.57 32.59
N VAL A 9 -20.15 -6.73 32.17
CA VAL A 9 -19.03 -6.03 32.77
C VAL A 9 -18.86 -4.73 32.00
N ILE A 10 -19.36 -3.65 32.56
CA ILE A 10 -19.06 -2.32 32.05
C ILE A 10 -17.63 -2.04 32.48
N THR A 11 -16.67 -2.24 31.59
CA THR A 11 -15.32 -1.70 31.70
C THR A 11 -15.31 -0.36 30.97
N GLU A 12 -15.64 0.72 31.66
CA GLU A 12 -15.17 2.04 31.25
C GLU A 12 -13.66 2.08 31.48
N CYS A 13 -12.90 1.96 30.41
CA CYS A 13 -11.48 2.27 30.38
C CYS A 13 -11.38 3.80 30.28
N LYS A 14 -11.37 4.49 31.41
CA LYS A 14 -10.88 5.86 31.53
C LYS A 14 -9.67 5.84 32.43
N ASP A 15 -8.61 6.43 31.91
CA ASP A 15 -7.39 6.75 32.63
C ASP A 15 -7.68 7.32 34.02
N THR A 16 -6.83 6.96 34.97
CA THR A 16 -6.69 7.39 36.35
C THR A 16 -7.39 6.53 37.42
N HIS A 17 -6.55 5.75 38.11
CA HIS A 17 -6.68 5.33 39.53
C HIS A 17 -8.08 5.03 40.07
N PHE A 18 -8.71 3.99 39.54
CA PHE A 18 -9.73 3.26 40.30
C PHE A 18 -9.31 1.79 40.38
N GLN A 19 -8.53 1.44 41.39
CA GLN A 19 -8.41 0.06 41.82
C GLN A 19 -9.76 -0.33 42.46
N ILE A 20 -10.68 -0.84 41.64
CA ILE A 20 -11.77 -1.64 42.21
C ILE A 20 -11.09 -2.84 42.84
N ASN A 21 -11.24 -2.97 44.12
CA ASN A 21 -10.70 -4.14 44.83
C ASN A 21 -11.46 -5.37 44.30
N THR A 22 -10.91 -5.99 43.28
CA THR A 22 -11.50 -7.10 42.51
C THR A 22 -11.82 -8.28 43.47
N GLU A 23 -11.08 -8.40 44.56
CA GLU A 23 -11.33 -9.43 45.60
C GLU A 23 -12.66 -9.18 46.32
N ILE A 24 -12.99 -7.93 46.67
CA ILE A 24 -14.25 -7.60 47.35
C ILE A 24 -15.45 -7.83 46.42
N PHE A 25 -15.33 -7.48 45.13
CA PHE A 25 -16.37 -7.73 44.16
C PHE A 25 -16.58 -9.23 43.91
N LEU A 26 -15.49 -10.00 43.79
CA LEU A 26 -15.52 -11.45 43.63
C LEU A 26 -16.13 -12.14 44.86
N LEU A 27 -15.79 -11.71 46.09
CA LEU A 27 -16.34 -12.22 47.32
C LEU A 27 -17.84 -11.96 47.44
N PHE A 28 -18.30 -10.76 47.05
CA PHE A 28 -19.73 -10.40 47.05
C PHE A 28 -20.52 -11.27 46.07
N PHE A 29 -19.97 -11.53 44.88
CA PHE A 29 -20.59 -12.35 43.85
C PHE A 29 -20.65 -13.83 44.25
N CYS A 30 -19.57 -14.37 44.84
CA CYS A 30 -19.54 -15.74 45.36
C CYS A 30 -20.55 -15.95 46.47
N LYS A 31 -20.70 -14.97 47.38
CA LYS A 31 -21.67 -15.04 48.50
C LYS A 31 -23.12 -14.95 47.98
N LYS A 32 -23.37 -14.16 46.92
CA LYS A 32 -24.73 -14.01 46.35
C LYS A 32 -25.18 -15.24 45.55
N TYR A 33 -24.25 -15.97 44.90
CA TYR A 33 -24.58 -17.06 43.99
C TYR A 33 -24.08 -18.44 44.48
N ASN A 34 -23.59 -18.53 45.72
CA ASN A 34 -23.10 -19.78 46.36
C ASN A 34 -22.05 -20.54 45.52
N MET A 35 -21.17 -19.81 44.84
CA MET A 35 -20.09 -20.34 44.00
C MET A 35 -18.76 -20.33 44.75
N ARG A 36 -17.90 -21.36 44.52
CA ARG A 36 -16.55 -21.39 45.08
C ARG A 36 -15.67 -20.33 44.42
N LEU A 37 -14.90 -19.63 45.22
CA LEU A 37 -14.00 -18.54 44.79
C LEU A 37 -13.01 -19.01 43.68
N SER A 38 -12.54 -20.25 43.81
CA SER A 38 -11.64 -20.88 42.82
C SER A 38 -12.24 -21.03 41.43
N THR A 39 -13.54 -21.36 41.39
CA THR A 39 -14.26 -21.52 40.10
C THR A 39 -14.50 -20.17 39.42
N LEU A 40 -14.82 -19.15 40.21
CA LEU A 40 -15.01 -17.79 39.70
C LEU A 40 -13.68 -17.19 39.26
N HIS A 41 -12.60 -17.39 40.02
CA HIS A 41 -11.24 -16.96 39.66
C HIS A 41 -10.77 -17.62 38.37
N PHE A 42 -11.03 -18.91 38.19
CA PHE A 42 -10.72 -19.62 36.94
C PHE A 42 -11.49 -19.06 35.73
N PHE A 43 -12.78 -18.78 35.84
CA PHE A 43 -13.56 -18.19 34.76
C PHE A 43 -13.17 -16.73 34.48
N VAL A 44 -12.84 -15.94 35.47
CA VAL A 44 -12.36 -14.56 35.30
C VAL A 44 -10.97 -14.57 34.70
N THR A 45 -10.07 -15.44 35.14
CA THR A 45 -8.71 -15.58 34.59
C THR A 45 -8.75 -16.10 33.15
N LEU A 46 -9.59 -17.10 32.83
CA LEU A 46 -9.80 -17.57 31.45
C LEU A 46 -10.39 -16.46 30.55
N ARG A 47 -11.29 -15.62 31.08
CA ARG A 47 -11.81 -14.48 30.34
C ARG A 47 -10.78 -13.37 30.20
N TYR A 48 -9.94 -13.12 31.19
CA TYR A 48 -8.83 -12.17 31.10
C TYR A 48 -7.72 -12.66 30.16
N ILE A 49 -7.46 -13.97 30.10
CA ILE A 49 -6.51 -14.56 29.14
C ILE A 49 -7.10 -14.57 27.72
N ASN A 50 -8.42 -14.75 27.57
CA ASN A 50 -9.09 -14.68 26.26
C ASN A 50 -9.52 -13.25 25.82
N ILE A 51 -9.45 -12.26 26.72
CA ILE A 51 -9.57 -10.82 26.40
C ILE A 51 -8.16 -10.19 26.32
N ARG A 52 -7.19 -10.88 25.80
CA ARG A 52 -6.25 -10.22 24.90
C ARG A 52 -7.04 -9.99 23.61
N CYS A 53 -7.89 -8.97 23.62
CA CYS A 53 -8.53 -8.49 22.39
C CYS A 53 -7.41 -8.36 21.38
N MET A 54 -7.47 -9.20 20.35
CA MET A 54 -6.50 -9.16 19.27
C MET A 54 -6.67 -7.78 18.62
N LYS A 55 -5.79 -6.87 18.99
CA LYS A 55 -5.86 -5.48 18.61
C LYS A 55 -5.38 -5.34 17.17
N ILE A 56 -5.95 -4.39 16.46
CA ILE A 56 -5.67 -4.14 15.06
C ILE A 56 -4.79 -2.90 14.96
N ALA A 57 -3.63 -3.02 14.32
CA ALA A 57 -2.86 -1.89 13.87
C ALA A 57 -3.41 -1.43 12.51
N ILE A 58 -3.78 -0.15 12.39
CA ILE A 58 -4.29 0.41 11.14
C ILE A 58 -3.25 1.35 10.53
N GLY A 59 -2.88 1.09 9.27
CA GLY A 59 -2.05 1.97 8.45
C GLY A 59 -2.88 2.70 7.40
N ILE A 60 -2.64 3.99 7.26
CA ILE A 60 -3.34 4.86 6.31
C ILE A 60 -2.32 5.65 5.49
N ASP A 61 -2.34 5.43 4.16
CA ASP A 61 -1.63 6.26 3.19
C ASP A 61 -2.57 7.35 2.67
N VAL A 62 -2.35 8.58 3.12
CA VAL A 62 -3.13 9.77 2.70
C VAL A 62 -2.43 10.41 1.51
N GLY A 63 -2.68 9.88 0.32
CA GLY A 63 -2.11 10.39 -0.92
C GLY A 63 -2.89 11.58 -1.50
N ILE A 64 -2.33 12.21 -2.55
CA ILE A 64 -2.96 13.34 -3.26
C ILE A 64 -4.23 12.90 -4.00
N SER A 65 -4.20 11.73 -4.63
CA SER A 65 -5.30 11.25 -5.49
C SER A 65 -6.15 10.17 -4.84
N THR A 66 -5.60 9.44 -3.89
CA THR A 66 -6.27 8.31 -3.21
C THR A 66 -5.83 8.22 -1.77
N THR A 67 -6.77 7.86 -0.89
CA THR A 67 -6.49 7.43 0.47
C THR A 67 -6.66 5.91 0.53
N LYS A 68 -5.66 5.22 1.10
CA LYS A 68 -5.62 3.77 1.24
C LYS A 68 -5.50 3.41 2.71
N ILE A 69 -6.25 2.41 3.13
CA ILE A 69 -6.31 1.98 4.51
C ILE A 69 -6.24 0.46 4.62
N VAL A 70 -5.42 -0.01 5.54
CA VAL A 70 -5.19 -1.42 5.82
C VAL A 70 -5.12 -1.64 7.32
N GLY A 71 -5.75 -2.69 7.82
CA GLY A 71 -5.50 -3.19 9.17
C GLY A 71 -4.63 -4.42 9.11
N ILE A 72 -3.77 -4.58 10.09
CA ILE A 72 -3.04 -5.82 10.33
C ILE A 72 -3.47 -6.38 11.68
N LYS A 73 -3.82 -7.67 11.68
CA LYS A 73 -4.26 -8.43 12.84
C LYS A 73 -3.62 -9.81 12.79
N ASP A 74 -2.89 -10.19 13.83
CA ASP A 74 -2.21 -11.50 13.91
C ASP A 74 -1.37 -11.82 12.66
N GLY A 75 -0.57 -10.88 12.17
CA GLY A 75 0.25 -11.03 10.98
C GLY A 75 -0.54 -11.12 9.67
N LYS A 76 -1.85 -10.84 9.66
CA LYS A 76 -2.70 -10.95 8.48
C LYS A 76 -3.33 -9.62 8.10
N ILE A 77 -3.36 -9.37 6.80
CA ILE A 77 -4.05 -8.21 6.25
C ILE A 77 -5.57 -8.38 6.40
N VAL A 78 -6.18 -7.43 7.08
CA VAL A 78 -7.64 -7.24 7.05
C VAL A 78 -7.97 -6.54 5.72
N LYS A 79 -9.09 -6.95 5.08
CA LYS A 79 -9.47 -6.50 3.74
C LYS A 79 -9.24 -5.00 3.53
N PRO A 80 -8.31 -4.60 2.62
CA PRO A 80 -7.94 -3.21 2.44
C PRO A 80 -9.02 -2.41 1.72
N LEU A 81 -8.99 -1.08 1.91
CA LEU A 81 -9.90 -0.14 1.27
C LEU A 81 -9.11 0.98 0.60
N ARG A 82 -9.52 1.34 -0.64
CA ARG A 82 -9.06 2.53 -1.36
C ARG A 82 -10.25 3.41 -1.67
N ILE A 83 -10.12 4.70 -1.38
CA ILE A 83 -11.07 5.73 -1.80
C ILE A 83 -10.37 6.80 -2.63
N LYS A 84 -11.11 7.51 -3.47
CA LYS A 84 -10.62 8.70 -4.17
C LYS A 84 -10.45 9.82 -3.15
N ALA A 85 -9.29 10.46 -3.11
CA ALA A 85 -9.05 11.62 -2.27
C ALA A 85 -9.55 12.89 -2.97
N THR A 86 -10.17 13.79 -2.19
CA THR A 86 -10.54 15.14 -2.59
C THR A 86 -9.93 16.16 -1.67
N ASP A 87 -10.18 16.02 -0.37
CA ASP A 87 -9.58 16.76 0.73
C ASP A 87 -8.95 15.76 1.70
N PRO A 88 -7.69 15.95 2.14
CA PRO A 88 -6.98 14.98 2.98
C PRO A 88 -7.72 14.62 4.26
N VAL A 89 -8.26 15.61 4.98
CA VAL A 89 -8.96 15.40 6.25
C VAL A 89 -10.25 14.63 6.03
N THR A 90 -11.12 15.11 5.14
CA THR A 90 -12.39 14.45 4.80
C THR A 90 -12.18 13.04 4.28
N SER A 91 -11.16 12.86 3.41
CA SER A 91 -10.83 11.55 2.84
C SER A 91 -10.35 10.58 3.90
N LEU A 92 -9.49 11.01 4.84
CA LEU A 92 -9.02 10.15 5.93
C LEU A 92 -10.19 9.71 6.82
N TYR A 93 -10.97 10.64 7.36
CA TYR A 93 -12.06 10.33 8.28
C TYR A 93 -13.15 9.49 7.60
N GLY A 94 -13.48 9.80 6.34
CA GLY A 94 -14.42 9.02 5.54
C GLY A 94 -13.93 7.61 5.24
N ALA A 95 -12.64 7.47 4.86
CA ALA A 95 -12.02 6.16 4.63
C ALA A 95 -12.00 5.32 5.90
N PHE A 96 -11.60 5.91 7.02
CA PHE A 96 -11.51 5.21 8.30
C PHE A 96 -12.88 4.71 8.75
N GLY A 97 -13.91 5.58 8.79
CA GLY A 97 -15.25 5.18 9.16
C GLY A 97 -15.83 4.08 8.26
N LYS A 98 -15.63 4.24 6.93
CA LYS A 98 -16.04 3.20 5.96
C LYS A 98 -15.28 1.90 6.16
N TYR A 99 -13.97 1.96 6.43
CA TYR A 99 -13.13 0.79 6.67
C TYR A 99 -13.59 -0.02 7.89
N LEU A 100 -13.87 0.66 9.00
CA LEU A 100 -14.39 0.03 10.21
C LEU A 100 -15.75 -0.63 9.92
N TYR A 101 -16.65 0.08 9.25
CA TYR A 101 -17.99 -0.42 8.91
C TYR A 101 -17.92 -1.67 8.01
N ASP A 102 -17.15 -1.61 6.90
CA ASP A 102 -17.05 -2.69 5.92
C ASP A 102 -16.42 -3.97 6.53
N ASN A 103 -15.50 -3.81 7.48
CA ASN A 103 -14.78 -4.91 8.12
C ASN A 103 -15.38 -5.33 9.48
N LYS A 104 -16.47 -4.68 9.93
CA LYS A 104 -17.12 -4.93 11.23
C LYS A 104 -16.14 -4.80 12.41
N ILE A 105 -15.32 -3.76 12.38
CA ILE A 105 -14.33 -3.43 13.40
C ILE A 105 -14.91 -2.33 14.27
N GLU A 106 -14.87 -2.51 15.58
CA GLU A 106 -15.24 -1.48 16.54
C GLU A 106 -14.01 -0.62 16.91
N LEU A 107 -14.24 0.63 17.34
CA LEU A 107 -13.13 1.53 17.72
C LEU A 107 -12.23 0.93 18.81
N TYR A 108 -12.80 0.19 19.75
CA TYR A 108 -12.03 -0.46 20.83
C TYR A 108 -11.18 -1.65 20.37
N ASP A 109 -11.42 -2.19 19.17
CA ASP A 109 -10.57 -3.23 18.56
C ASP A 109 -9.28 -2.66 17.96
N VAL A 110 -9.24 -1.33 17.74
CA VAL A 110 -8.08 -0.64 17.16
C VAL A 110 -7.11 -0.27 18.26
N ASP A 111 -5.88 -0.76 18.15
CA ASP A 111 -4.81 -0.41 19.08
C ASP A 111 -4.13 0.90 18.72
N LYS A 112 -3.77 1.05 17.45
CA LYS A 112 -3.01 2.18 16.98
C LYS A 112 -3.32 2.49 15.50
N VAL A 113 -3.29 3.76 15.17
CA VAL A 113 -3.42 4.27 13.79
C VAL A 113 -2.10 4.89 13.38
N MET A 114 -1.53 4.40 12.31
CA MET A 114 -0.32 4.94 11.70
C MET A 114 -0.68 5.64 10.40
N ILE A 115 -0.31 6.90 10.25
CA ILE A 115 -0.64 7.70 9.07
C ILE A 115 0.63 8.11 8.32
N THR A 116 0.60 7.99 7.00
CA THR A 116 1.69 8.34 6.10
C THR A 116 1.16 9.02 4.83
N GLY A 117 2.04 9.32 3.90
CA GLY A 117 1.73 10.04 2.67
C GLY A 117 1.68 11.55 2.86
N VAL A 118 1.75 12.29 1.75
CA VAL A 118 1.83 13.78 1.77
C VAL A 118 0.65 14.45 2.45
N GLY A 119 -0.54 13.85 2.38
CA GLY A 119 -1.76 14.37 3.03
C GLY A 119 -1.73 14.22 4.55
N SER A 120 -0.85 13.40 5.12
CA SER A 120 -0.69 13.24 6.57
C SER A 120 -0.26 14.53 7.26
N ALA A 121 0.34 15.47 6.51
CA ALA A 121 0.74 16.78 7.04
C ALA A 121 -0.45 17.62 7.53
N TYR A 122 -1.64 17.39 7.00
CA TYR A 122 -2.88 18.09 7.38
C TYR A 122 -3.59 17.47 8.59
N ILE A 123 -3.07 16.36 9.12
CA ILE A 123 -3.65 15.64 10.24
C ILE A 123 -2.82 15.91 11.49
N ASP A 124 -3.36 16.68 12.40
CA ASP A 124 -2.71 17.14 13.63
C ASP A 124 -3.35 16.59 14.92
N LYS A 125 -4.48 15.87 14.78
CA LYS A 125 -5.23 15.32 15.89
C LYS A 125 -5.36 13.81 15.81
N PRO A 126 -5.49 13.13 16.96
CA PRO A 126 -5.79 11.71 16.99
C PRO A 126 -7.05 11.36 16.19
N VAL A 127 -6.97 10.34 15.36
CA VAL A 127 -8.10 9.88 14.51
C VAL A 127 -9.15 9.24 15.41
N TYR A 128 -10.32 9.86 15.50
CA TYR A 128 -11.42 9.46 16.41
C TYR A 128 -10.99 9.25 17.88
N GLY A 129 -9.96 9.97 18.34
CA GLY A 129 -9.43 9.85 19.70
C GLY A 129 -8.54 8.62 19.94
N LEU A 130 -8.25 7.84 18.90
CA LEU A 130 -7.35 6.68 18.98
C LEU A 130 -5.89 7.10 19.03
N PRO A 131 -4.99 6.31 19.62
CA PRO A 131 -3.56 6.52 19.52
C PRO A 131 -3.15 6.63 18.05
N THR A 132 -2.63 7.79 17.64
CA THR A 132 -2.32 8.07 16.23
C THR A 132 -0.90 8.62 16.13
N GLU A 133 -0.08 8.04 15.24
CA GLU A 133 1.28 8.47 14.98
C GLU A 133 1.54 8.57 13.48
N LYS A 134 2.56 9.37 13.12
CA LYS A 134 3.02 9.46 11.73
C LYS A 134 4.08 8.41 11.46
N ALA A 135 3.88 7.66 10.38
CA ALA A 135 4.84 6.70 9.86
C ALA A 135 5.72 7.36 8.81
N GLU A 136 7.01 7.00 8.80
CA GLU A 136 7.94 7.44 7.78
C GLU A 136 7.62 6.71 6.47
N GLU A 137 7.44 7.47 5.37
CA GLU A 137 6.88 6.95 4.11
C GLU A 137 7.81 5.96 3.41
N PHE A 138 9.11 6.26 3.31
CA PHE A 138 10.04 5.37 2.61
C PHE A 138 10.33 4.09 3.41
N LEU A 139 10.34 4.19 4.74
CA LEU A 139 10.39 3.03 5.62
C LEU A 139 9.13 2.18 5.45
N ALA A 140 7.96 2.80 5.34
CA ALA A 140 6.70 2.11 5.08
C ALA A 140 6.71 1.42 3.71
N ASP A 141 7.21 2.05 2.66
CA ASP A 141 7.36 1.43 1.35
C ASP A 141 8.20 0.16 1.42
N GLY A 142 9.35 0.21 2.11
CA GLY A 142 10.24 -0.93 2.29
C GLY A 142 9.64 -2.06 3.12
N LEU A 143 9.05 -1.74 4.28
CA LEU A 143 8.43 -2.73 5.16
C LEU A 143 7.23 -3.41 4.50
N GLY A 144 6.36 -2.64 3.84
CA GLY A 144 5.18 -3.18 3.16
C GLY A 144 5.54 -4.03 1.95
N ALA A 145 6.54 -3.62 1.18
CA ALA A 145 7.05 -4.41 0.06
C ALA A 145 7.69 -5.73 0.55
N ARG A 146 8.47 -5.70 1.64
CA ARG A 146 9.04 -6.90 2.27
C ARG A 146 7.95 -7.85 2.75
N PHE A 147 6.96 -7.33 3.45
CA PHE A 147 5.86 -8.12 3.98
C PHE A 147 5.10 -8.88 2.87
N GLU A 148 4.86 -8.23 1.74
CA GLU A 148 4.10 -8.81 0.63
C GLU A 148 4.93 -9.68 -0.32
N SER A 149 6.22 -9.36 -0.54
CA SER A 149 7.09 -10.08 -1.45
C SER A 149 7.90 -11.19 -0.78
N HIS A 150 8.08 -11.12 0.54
CA HIS A 150 8.96 -11.98 1.34
C HIS A 150 10.44 -11.91 0.90
N LEU A 151 10.85 -10.80 0.26
CA LEU A 151 12.23 -10.55 -0.15
C LEU A 151 12.94 -9.67 0.88
N GLU A 152 14.12 -10.11 1.34
CA GLU A 152 14.93 -9.34 2.29
C GLU A 152 15.87 -8.34 1.59
N ARG A 153 16.21 -8.61 0.33
CA ARG A 153 17.12 -7.78 -0.46
C ARG A 153 16.49 -7.43 -1.80
N MET A 154 16.09 -6.16 -1.96
CA MET A 154 15.33 -5.70 -3.12
C MET A 154 15.43 -4.20 -3.34
N ILE A 155 15.07 -3.75 -4.52
CA ILE A 155 14.76 -2.35 -4.81
C ILE A 155 13.23 -2.19 -4.86
N VAL A 156 12.68 -1.36 -4.00
CA VAL A 156 11.25 -1.01 -4.02
C VAL A 156 11.05 0.21 -4.91
N VAL A 157 10.11 0.09 -5.83
CA VAL A 157 9.74 1.14 -6.79
C VAL A 157 8.31 1.57 -6.51
N SER A 158 8.15 2.68 -5.79
CA SER A 158 6.84 3.19 -5.38
C SER A 158 6.31 4.13 -6.46
N MET A 159 5.41 3.61 -7.30
CA MET A 159 4.86 4.28 -8.48
C MET A 159 3.54 5.01 -8.13
N GLY A 160 3.66 6.16 -7.48
CA GLY A 160 2.57 7.07 -7.12
C GLY A 160 2.34 8.20 -8.14
N THR A 161 2.15 9.43 -7.66
CA THR A 161 2.09 10.65 -8.49
C THR A 161 3.41 10.87 -9.23
N GLY A 162 4.54 10.79 -8.54
CA GLY A 162 5.88 10.56 -9.04
C GLY A 162 6.32 9.14 -8.69
N THR A 163 7.61 8.87 -8.74
CA THR A 163 8.17 7.56 -8.37
C THR A 163 9.32 7.75 -7.39
N SER A 164 9.25 7.08 -6.24
CA SER A 164 10.37 6.94 -5.30
C SER A 164 11.04 5.58 -5.45
N ILE A 165 12.33 5.53 -5.13
CA ILE A 165 13.17 4.34 -5.23
C ILE A 165 13.81 4.11 -3.86
N VAL A 166 13.51 2.95 -3.26
CA VAL A 166 13.98 2.58 -1.93
C VAL A 166 14.76 1.28 -2.01
N GLN A 167 15.97 1.27 -1.48
CA GLN A 167 16.78 0.06 -1.37
C GLN A 167 16.56 -0.60 -0.03
N CYS A 168 16.23 -1.89 -0.06
CA CYS A 168 16.15 -2.77 1.10
C CYS A 168 17.30 -3.77 1.07
N ASP A 169 18.06 -3.90 2.16
CA ASP A 169 19.13 -4.88 2.33
C ASP A 169 19.14 -5.33 3.80
N GLY A 170 18.43 -6.41 4.10
CA GLY A 170 18.09 -6.81 5.45
C GLY A 170 17.32 -5.70 6.17
N ASP A 171 17.77 -5.32 7.38
CA ASP A 171 17.10 -4.27 8.18
C ASP A 171 17.36 -2.84 7.69
N LYS A 172 18.24 -2.68 6.71
CA LYS A 172 18.55 -1.35 6.14
C LYS A 172 17.57 -1.00 5.03
N ILE A 173 16.77 0.01 5.26
CA ILE A 173 15.83 0.57 4.28
C ILE A 173 16.25 2.03 4.03
N ASN A 174 16.67 2.32 2.80
CA ASN A 174 17.22 3.62 2.44
C ASN A 174 16.52 4.17 1.19
N HIS A 175 16.03 5.39 1.26
CA HIS A 175 15.61 6.12 0.07
C HIS A 175 16.85 6.48 -0.75
N ILE A 176 16.96 5.95 -1.97
CA ILE A 176 18.12 6.17 -2.86
C ILE A 176 17.85 7.22 -3.93
N GLY A 177 16.61 7.63 -4.11
CA GLY A 177 16.24 8.67 -5.06
C GLY A 177 14.81 8.53 -5.56
N GLY A 178 14.52 9.27 -6.61
CA GLY A 178 13.21 9.25 -7.27
C GLY A 178 13.24 10.01 -8.58
N ILE A 179 12.15 9.91 -9.33
CA ILE A 179 11.96 10.67 -10.57
C ILE A 179 10.59 11.33 -10.59
N GLY A 180 10.49 12.50 -11.22
CA GLY A 180 9.22 13.22 -11.39
C GLY A 180 8.27 12.57 -12.40
N ILE A 181 8.51 11.32 -12.81
CA ILE A 181 7.67 10.57 -13.73
C ILE A 181 6.86 9.55 -12.94
N GLY A 182 5.53 9.57 -13.16
CA GLY A 182 4.61 8.69 -12.47
C GLY A 182 3.17 8.86 -12.96
N GLY A 183 2.22 8.52 -12.12
CA GLY A 183 0.79 8.66 -12.41
C GLY A 183 0.38 10.12 -12.69
N GLY A 184 1.02 11.08 -12.04
CA GLY A 184 0.81 12.51 -12.32
C GLY A 184 1.21 12.89 -13.74
N THR A 185 2.36 12.38 -14.21
CA THR A 185 2.84 12.59 -15.58
C THR A 185 1.88 11.96 -16.58
N LEU A 186 1.45 10.72 -16.35
CA LEU A 186 0.49 10.03 -17.21
C LEU A 186 -0.82 10.82 -17.30
N ASN A 187 -1.38 11.25 -16.18
CA ASN A 187 -2.61 12.03 -16.13
C ASN A 187 -2.48 13.38 -16.86
N GLY A 188 -1.39 14.11 -16.59
CA GLY A 188 -1.14 15.42 -17.20
C GLY A 188 -1.02 15.34 -18.71
N LEU A 189 -0.18 14.42 -19.21
CA LEU A 189 -0.01 14.24 -20.67
C LEU A 189 -1.28 13.68 -21.32
N SER A 190 -2.02 12.78 -20.68
CA SER A 190 -3.28 12.27 -21.21
C SER A 190 -4.35 13.35 -21.29
N ARG A 191 -4.40 14.27 -20.32
CA ARG A 191 -5.30 15.43 -20.37
C ARG A 191 -4.98 16.33 -21.56
N LEU A 192 -3.70 16.60 -21.80
CA LEU A 192 -3.25 17.45 -22.91
C LEU A 192 -3.46 16.80 -24.28
N LEU A 193 -3.12 15.52 -24.44
CA LEU A 193 -3.08 14.84 -25.74
C LEU A 193 -4.35 14.05 -26.06
N LEU A 194 -5.05 13.56 -25.04
CA LEU A 194 -6.24 12.72 -25.20
C LEU A 194 -7.52 13.36 -24.67
N ASN A 195 -7.42 14.56 -24.07
CA ASN A 195 -8.54 15.25 -23.42
C ASN A 195 -9.29 14.36 -22.40
N THR A 196 -8.55 13.54 -21.64
CA THR A 196 -9.06 12.69 -20.55
C THR A 196 -7.96 12.44 -19.52
N ASP A 197 -8.34 12.27 -18.25
CA ASP A 197 -7.47 11.84 -17.17
C ASP A 197 -8.03 10.58 -16.46
N ASP A 198 -9.03 9.93 -17.06
CA ASP A 198 -9.53 8.65 -16.57
C ASP A 198 -8.54 7.53 -16.96
N ILE A 199 -7.76 7.09 -15.96
CA ILE A 199 -6.77 6.01 -16.10
C ILE A 199 -7.36 4.73 -16.65
N LYS A 200 -8.62 4.40 -16.31
CA LYS A 200 -9.28 3.19 -16.84
C LYS A 200 -9.54 3.34 -18.35
N GLN A 201 -10.02 4.51 -18.75
CA GLN A 201 -10.26 4.81 -20.16
C GLN A 201 -8.94 4.82 -20.96
N ILE A 202 -7.90 5.48 -20.42
CA ILE A 202 -6.57 5.54 -21.04
C ILE A 202 -6.00 4.13 -21.23
N SER A 203 -6.06 3.31 -20.18
CA SER A 203 -5.59 1.92 -20.22
C SER A 203 -6.36 1.06 -21.21
N ALA A 204 -7.69 1.23 -21.30
CA ALA A 204 -8.53 0.51 -22.25
C ALA A 204 -8.23 0.90 -23.72
N MET A 205 -7.98 2.19 -24.00
CA MET A 205 -7.50 2.66 -25.31
C MET A 205 -6.15 2.05 -25.64
N ALA A 206 -5.18 2.12 -24.70
CA ALA A 206 -3.84 1.61 -24.88
C ALA A 206 -3.77 0.09 -25.19
N MET A 207 -4.77 -0.69 -24.75
CA MET A 207 -4.85 -2.12 -25.11
C MET A 207 -5.10 -2.37 -26.60
N LYS A 208 -5.56 -1.36 -27.34
CA LYS A 208 -5.86 -1.43 -28.77
C LYS A 208 -4.81 -0.71 -29.63
N GLY A 209 -3.87 0.01 -28.99
CA GLY A 209 -2.87 0.81 -29.69
C GLY A 209 -1.73 -0.04 -30.29
N ASP A 210 -1.10 0.53 -31.29
CA ASP A 210 0.10 0.01 -31.93
C ASP A 210 1.30 0.90 -31.60
N ILE A 211 2.24 0.35 -30.81
CA ILE A 211 3.41 1.11 -30.32
C ILE A 211 4.38 1.49 -31.44
N SER A 212 4.43 0.73 -32.53
CA SER A 212 5.33 1.02 -33.65
C SER A 212 5.01 2.34 -34.36
N LYS A 213 3.78 2.85 -34.20
CA LYS A 213 3.35 4.16 -34.74
C LYS A 213 3.75 5.34 -33.86
N ILE A 214 4.26 5.07 -32.67
CA ILE A 214 4.62 6.08 -31.67
C ILE A 214 6.11 6.02 -31.36
N ASN A 215 6.63 4.83 -31.02
CA ASN A 215 8.01 4.66 -30.62
C ASN A 215 8.86 4.22 -31.80
N LEU A 216 10.05 4.80 -31.92
CA LEU A 216 11.09 4.29 -32.80
C LEU A 216 11.69 3.04 -32.16
N GLN A 217 11.72 1.94 -32.88
CA GLN A 217 12.24 0.66 -32.43
C GLN A 217 13.64 0.39 -33.01
N ILE A 218 14.38 -0.54 -32.42
CA ILE A 218 15.70 -0.94 -32.91
C ILE A 218 15.59 -1.45 -34.36
N GLY A 219 14.53 -2.19 -34.71
CA GLY A 219 14.28 -2.69 -36.05
C GLY A 219 14.04 -1.61 -37.12
N ASP A 220 13.68 -0.40 -36.70
CA ASP A 220 13.49 0.73 -37.62
C ASP A 220 14.82 1.36 -38.04
N ILE A 221 15.88 1.19 -37.24
CA ILE A 221 17.18 1.85 -37.42
C ILE A 221 18.32 0.88 -37.67
N SER A 222 18.10 -0.43 -37.53
CA SER A 222 19.12 -1.46 -37.73
C SER A 222 18.59 -2.57 -38.64
N VAL A 223 19.35 -2.87 -39.68
CA VAL A 223 19.04 -3.96 -40.63
C VAL A 223 19.39 -5.34 -40.04
N HIS A 224 20.33 -5.36 -39.11
CA HIS A 224 20.78 -6.59 -38.46
C HIS A 224 20.52 -6.57 -36.98
N PRO A 225 20.21 -7.73 -36.35
CA PRO A 225 20.07 -7.80 -34.90
C PRO A 225 21.33 -7.30 -34.19
N LEU A 226 21.16 -6.44 -33.20
CA LEU A 226 22.22 -5.95 -32.32
C LEU A 226 22.39 -6.93 -31.16
N PRO A 227 23.62 -7.30 -30.75
CA PRO A 227 23.82 -8.18 -29.62
C PRO A 227 23.14 -7.64 -28.35
N GLY A 228 22.28 -8.44 -27.74
CA GLY A 228 21.56 -8.09 -26.49
C GLY A 228 20.40 -7.11 -26.65
N LEU A 229 20.09 -6.64 -27.88
CA LEU A 229 18.98 -5.73 -28.14
C LEU A 229 17.96 -6.38 -29.08
N PRO A 230 16.74 -6.72 -28.60
CA PRO A 230 15.64 -7.18 -29.46
C PRO A 230 15.25 -6.13 -30.49
N MET A 231 14.83 -6.55 -31.68
CA MET A 231 14.43 -5.64 -32.76
C MET A 231 13.20 -4.78 -32.41
N ASP A 232 12.34 -5.30 -31.54
CA ASP A 232 11.16 -4.61 -31.01
C ASP A 232 11.45 -3.77 -29.75
N ALA A 233 12.71 -3.72 -29.30
CA ALA A 233 13.07 -2.81 -28.19
C ALA A 233 12.96 -1.35 -28.62
N THR A 234 12.50 -0.51 -27.69
CA THR A 234 12.37 0.94 -27.92
C THR A 234 13.76 1.58 -28.03
N ALA A 235 14.07 2.16 -29.18
CA ALA A 235 15.24 3.03 -29.38
C ALA A 235 14.96 4.45 -28.90
N SER A 236 13.78 4.98 -29.19
CA SER A 236 13.38 6.32 -28.75
C SER A 236 11.88 6.40 -28.56
N LEU A 237 11.47 6.84 -27.38
CA LEU A 237 10.06 7.07 -27.04
C LEU A 237 9.52 8.25 -27.84
N PHE A 238 8.34 8.08 -28.42
CA PHE A 238 7.63 9.07 -29.25
C PHE A 238 8.35 9.53 -30.52
N ALA A 239 9.53 9.01 -30.87
CA ALA A 239 10.28 9.51 -32.03
C ALA A 239 9.65 9.12 -33.39
N ASN A 240 8.74 8.14 -33.41
CA ASN A 240 8.00 7.75 -34.60
C ASN A 240 6.56 8.32 -34.65
N ALA A 241 6.20 9.14 -33.64
CA ALA A 241 4.85 9.70 -33.57
C ALA A 241 4.56 10.66 -34.75
N GLN A 242 3.52 10.34 -35.50
CA GLN A 242 3.10 11.14 -36.66
C GLN A 242 1.71 11.69 -36.41
N GLY A 243 1.34 12.77 -37.16
CA GLY A 243 0.07 13.45 -36.97
C GLY A 243 -1.19 12.62 -37.26
N HIS A 244 -1.05 11.41 -37.82
CA HIS A 244 -2.13 10.46 -38.04
C HIS A 244 -2.20 9.30 -37.02
N ALA A 245 -1.39 9.34 -35.96
CA ALA A 245 -1.48 8.37 -34.90
C ALA A 245 -2.85 8.41 -34.21
N SER A 246 -3.44 7.26 -33.98
CA SER A 246 -4.75 7.15 -33.33
C SER A 246 -4.67 7.52 -31.85
N ARG A 247 -5.81 7.80 -31.22
CA ARG A 247 -5.88 8.03 -29.76
C ARG A 247 -5.41 6.82 -28.95
N GLU A 248 -5.67 5.63 -29.49
CA GLU A 248 -5.25 4.34 -28.96
C GLU A 248 -3.73 4.18 -28.97
N ASP A 249 -3.09 4.57 -30.07
CA ASP A 249 -1.64 4.54 -30.23
C ASP A 249 -0.98 5.53 -29.25
N ILE A 250 -1.50 6.75 -29.19
CA ILE A 250 -1.02 7.78 -28.24
C ILE A 250 -1.17 7.32 -26.79
N ALA A 251 -2.31 6.73 -26.42
CA ALA A 251 -2.54 6.20 -25.07
C ALA A 251 -1.51 5.11 -24.69
N LEU A 252 -1.21 4.19 -25.62
CA LEU A 252 -0.18 3.18 -25.43
C LEU A 252 1.22 3.82 -25.31
N GLY A 253 1.53 4.78 -26.18
CA GLY A 253 2.79 5.53 -26.14
C GLY A 253 3.01 6.21 -24.80
N LEU A 254 1.99 6.87 -24.23
CA LEU A 254 2.07 7.54 -22.94
C LEU A 254 2.31 6.56 -21.78
N ILE A 255 1.62 5.42 -21.78
CA ILE A 255 1.85 4.39 -20.76
C ILE A 255 3.26 3.81 -20.91
N CYS A 256 3.72 3.53 -22.13
CA CYS A 256 5.08 3.06 -22.40
C CYS A 256 6.12 4.09 -21.96
N LEU A 257 5.91 5.37 -22.25
CA LEU A 257 6.79 6.46 -21.81
C LEU A 257 6.98 6.44 -20.30
N VAL A 258 5.88 6.39 -19.55
CA VAL A 258 5.94 6.41 -18.07
C VAL A 258 6.59 5.16 -17.53
N LEU A 259 6.11 3.98 -17.90
CA LEU A 259 6.58 2.72 -17.31
C LEU A 259 8.02 2.36 -17.71
N GLN A 260 8.41 2.59 -18.98
CA GLN A 260 9.80 2.34 -19.41
C GLN A 260 10.78 3.33 -18.79
N SER A 261 10.40 4.61 -18.66
CA SER A 261 11.25 5.60 -17.98
C SER A 261 11.47 5.24 -16.51
N ILE A 262 10.40 4.81 -15.81
CA ILE A 262 10.49 4.35 -14.43
C ILE A 262 11.41 3.12 -14.33
N GLY A 263 11.17 2.10 -15.14
CA GLY A 263 11.95 0.87 -15.11
C GLY A 263 13.43 1.12 -15.41
N SER A 264 13.75 1.88 -16.45
CA SER A 264 15.12 2.19 -16.83
C SER A 264 15.83 3.02 -15.76
N ALA A 265 15.19 4.08 -15.25
CA ALA A 265 15.76 4.92 -14.20
C ALA A 265 16.05 4.10 -12.92
N THR A 266 15.14 3.21 -12.56
CA THR A 266 15.30 2.36 -11.36
C THR A 266 16.43 1.36 -11.52
N ILE A 267 16.53 0.69 -12.68
CA ILE A 267 17.63 -0.23 -12.97
C ILE A 267 18.97 0.50 -12.92
N LEU A 268 19.07 1.66 -13.57
CA LEU A 268 20.30 2.46 -13.61
C LEU A 268 20.71 2.95 -12.22
N SER A 269 19.75 3.37 -11.37
CA SER A 269 20.04 3.84 -10.01
C SER A 269 20.54 2.75 -9.07
N SER A 270 20.29 1.48 -9.38
CA SER A 270 20.60 0.32 -8.55
C SER A 270 21.82 -0.48 -9.02
N LEU A 271 22.47 -0.11 -10.14
CA LEU A 271 23.58 -0.87 -10.72
C LEU A 271 24.70 -1.17 -9.72
N ASN A 272 25.06 -0.19 -8.88
CA ASN A 272 26.15 -0.34 -7.91
C ASN A 272 25.80 -1.25 -6.73
N SER A 273 24.51 -1.51 -6.48
CA SER A 273 24.06 -2.38 -5.38
C SER A 273 24.16 -3.87 -5.70
N GLY A 274 24.20 -4.22 -7.00
CA GLY A 274 24.12 -5.59 -7.49
C GLY A 274 22.77 -6.27 -7.19
N ILE A 275 21.75 -5.52 -6.77
CA ILE A 275 20.39 -6.03 -6.51
C ILE A 275 19.69 -6.19 -7.86
N LYS A 276 19.05 -7.35 -8.05
CA LYS A 276 18.33 -7.68 -9.28
C LYS A 276 16.84 -7.85 -9.10
N ASP A 277 16.36 -7.87 -7.87
CA ASP A 277 14.94 -8.02 -7.55
C ASP A 277 14.32 -6.64 -7.30
N PHE A 278 13.32 -6.29 -8.10
CA PHE A 278 12.61 -5.01 -8.06
C PHE A 278 11.16 -5.26 -7.69
N VAL A 279 10.71 -4.72 -6.56
CA VAL A 279 9.32 -4.84 -6.10
C VAL A 279 8.57 -3.56 -6.46
N LEU A 280 7.61 -3.70 -7.35
CA LEU A 280 6.80 -2.59 -7.86
C LEU A 280 5.56 -2.41 -6.98
N ILE A 281 5.41 -1.22 -6.41
CA ILE A 281 4.28 -0.86 -5.56
C ILE A 281 3.60 0.43 -6.07
N GLY A 282 2.43 0.76 -5.51
CA GLY A 282 1.70 1.98 -5.87
C GLY A 282 0.66 1.78 -6.98
N ASN A 283 -0.07 2.86 -7.30
CA ASN A 283 -1.27 2.79 -8.15
C ASN A 283 -1.00 2.35 -9.60
N LEU A 284 0.16 2.67 -10.17
CA LEU A 284 0.47 2.30 -11.55
C LEU A 284 0.64 0.79 -11.75
N THR A 285 0.90 0.02 -10.68
CA THR A 285 0.95 -1.45 -10.76
C THR A 285 -0.36 -2.09 -11.20
N LEU A 286 -1.47 -1.35 -11.07
CA LEU A 286 -2.80 -1.80 -11.48
C LEU A 286 -3.01 -1.76 -13.01
N LEU A 287 -2.11 -1.09 -13.75
CA LEU A 287 -2.17 -1.05 -15.20
C LEU A 287 -1.87 -2.43 -15.79
N PRO A 288 -2.75 -3.03 -16.60
CA PRO A 288 -2.50 -4.33 -17.23
C PRO A 288 -1.26 -4.32 -18.14
N GLN A 289 -0.86 -3.14 -18.62
CA GLN A 289 0.34 -2.96 -19.45
C GLN A 289 1.63 -3.28 -18.68
N CYS A 290 1.64 -3.20 -17.34
CA CYS A 290 2.77 -3.64 -16.53
C CYS A 290 3.14 -5.10 -16.78
N LYS A 291 2.12 -5.98 -16.95
CA LYS A 291 2.32 -7.41 -17.21
C LYS A 291 2.98 -7.72 -18.57
N ARG A 292 3.00 -6.75 -19.47
CA ARG A 292 3.66 -6.87 -20.78
C ARG A 292 5.02 -6.19 -20.78
N LEU A 293 5.11 -5.00 -20.24
CA LEU A 293 6.30 -4.15 -20.31
C LEU A 293 7.43 -4.64 -19.39
N PHE A 294 7.15 -4.93 -18.13
CA PHE A 294 8.21 -5.33 -17.19
C PHE A 294 8.87 -6.66 -17.57
N PRO A 295 8.15 -7.72 -18.01
CA PRO A 295 8.81 -8.93 -18.52
C PRO A 295 9.72 -8.72 -19.74
N MET A 296 9.43 -7.73 -20.59
CA MET A 296 10.36 -7.37 -21.68
C MET A 296 11.65 -6.74 -21.13
N MET A 297 11.52 -5.86 -20.12
CA MET A 297 12.67 -5.24 -19.46
C MET A 297 13.48 -6.25 -18.65
N GLU A 298 12.85 -7.26 -18.02
CA GLU A 298 13.54 -8.36 -17.33
C GLU A 298 14.51 -9.07 -18.27
N LYS A 299 14.05 -9.43 -19.46
CA LYS A 299 14.89 -10.09 -20.47
C LYS A 299 16.02 -9.20 -20.96
N LEU A 300 15.74 -7.90 -21.13
CA LEU A 300 16.71 -6.94 -21.66
C LEU A 300 17.84 -6.66 -20.66
N TYR A 301 17.51 -6.55 -19.37
CA TYR A 301 18.44 -6.10 -18.33
C TYR A 301 18.91 -7.22 -17.39
N GLY A 302 18.35 -8.43 -17.48
CA GLY A 302 18.69 -9.55 -16.60
C GLY A 302 18.32 -9.31 -15.14
N VAL A 303 17.13 -8.75 -14.90
CA VAL A 303 16.56 -8.41 -13.59
C VAL A 303 15.19 -9.07 -13.42
N ASN A 304 14.61 -9.01 -12.22
CA ASN A 304 13.28 -9.54 -11.91
C ASN A 304 12.39 -8.39 -11.40
N PHE A 305 11.17 -8.29 -11.93
CA PHE A 305 10.16 -7.36 -11.43
C PHE A 305 9.01 -8.12 -10.77
N VAL A 306 8.79 -7.87 -9.51
CA VAL A 306 7.72 -8.49 -8.70
C VAL A 306 6.63 -7.47 -8.44
N ILE A 307 5.38 -7.79 -8.78
CA ILE A 307 4.20 -7.00 -8.41
C ILE A 307 3.44 -7.80 -7.36
N PRO A 308 3.51 -7.42 -6.07
CA PRO A 308 2.79 -8.11 -5.00
C PRO A 308 1.27 -8.05 -5.16
N LYS A 309 0.57 -8.95 -4.50
CA LYS A 309 -0.90 -9.01 -4.54
C LYS A 309 -1.55 -7.69 -4.09
N TYR A 310 -1.04 -7.11 -3.02
CA TYR A 310 -1.52 -5.84 -2.47
C TYR A 310 -0.58 -4.68 -2.79
N SER A 311 0.04 -4.69 -3.97
CA SER A 311 1.05 -3.71 -4.42
C SER A 311 0.61 -2.26 -4.24
N GLU A 312 -0.66 -1.93 -4.47
CA GLU A 312 -1.17 -0.58 -4.27
C GLU A 312 -1.28 -0.17 -2.80
N PHE A 313 -1.32 -1.15 -1.87
CA PHE A 313 -1.48 -0.93 -0.44
C PHE A 313 -0.18 -1.06 0.37
N CYS A 314 0.94 -1.39 -0.25
CA CYS A 314 2.20 -1.66 0.46
C CYS A 314 2.61 -0.53 1.40
N THR A 315 2.50 0.73 0.98
CA THR A 315 2.79 1.89 1.84
C THR A 315 1.91 1.92 3.10
N ALA A 316 0.61 1.64 2.96
CA ALA A 316 -0.30 1.56 4.11
C ALA A 316 -0.02 0.34 5.00
N ILE A 317 0.34 -0.81 4.40
CA ILE A 317 0.77 -2.01 5.13
C ILE A 317 2.02 -1.70 5.96
N GLY A 318 3.04 -1.12 5.33
CA GLY A 318 4.28 -0.76 6.01
C GLY A 318 4.10 0.31 7.07
N ALA A 319 3.15 1.23 6.90
CA ALA A 319 2.78 2.17 7.96
C ALA A 319 2.20 1.41 9.17
N ALA A 320 1.27 0.48 8.97
CA ALA A 320 0.73 -0.34 10.06
C ALA A 320 1.82 -1.15 10.78
N LEU A 321 2.81 -1.67 10.06
CA LEU A 321 3.95 -2.41 10.64
C LEU A 321 4.86 -1.55 11.53
N GLN A 322 4.90 -0.22 11.32
CA GLN A 322 5.63 0.70 12.20
C GLN A 322 4.92 0.96 13.54
N SER A 323 3.75 0.40 13.79
CA SER A 323 3.00 0.59 15.03
C SER A 323 3.71 0.07 16.28
N GLY A 324 4.62 -0.89 16.13
CA GLY A 324 5.25 -1.61 17.24
C GLY A 324 4.29 -2.58 17.97
N VAL A 325 3.09 -2.77 17.44
CA VAL A 325 2.16 -3.79 17.91
C VAL A 325 2.68 -5.13 17.41
N ASP A 326 2.69 -6.16 18.27
CA ASP A 326 3.01 -7.54 17.85
C ASP A 326 1.99 -7.97 16.80
N VAL A 327 2.43 -7.99 15.56
CA VAL A 327 1.59 -8.18 14.35
C VAL A 327 1.78 -9.58 13.81
#